data_d6bc485fc91900f9c9c41f9c6e5ac970
#
_entry.id   d6bc485fc91900f9c9c41f9c6e5ac970
#
_cell.length_a   1.000
_cell.length_b   1.000
_cell.length_c   1.000
_cell.angle_alpha   90.00
_cell.angle_beta   90.00
_cell.angle_gamma   90.00
#
_symmetry.space_group_name_H-M   'P 1'
#
loop_
_entity.id
_entity.type
_entity.pdbx_description
1 polymer ?
#
loop_
_entity_poly.entity_id
_entity_poly.type
_entity_poly.pdbx_seq_one_letter_code
_entity_poly.pdbx_strand_id
1 'polypeptide(L)'
;MKERRTYGDAVAHSHHLDGSPTLITRSLPRSQIGITRISCGPEHIGMKAKIPAEDTFIAALHLTAVEHHELWSDGRPVISQGYAPNSLRIVNLGAEFSSYVASPHEALSFYIPRTVLNGFTDDAGRPPVADLHCPPGIIDPVVAHLGAALLPALDRPNEACSLFVDQVALALTTHLCQRYGGFVQRETVRTRGLSLRQEQRAKEYLASNLSGDILIADVAKACGLSRGHFTRSFRMTTGMTPHKWLLLRRIQQAKTLLLESSIATAEIAVICGFADQSHLTRVFTRLVGTPPSGWRREHKGQRTPGRMTPNSKRGWLDETQ
;
A
#
# COMPACT_ATOMS: atom_id res chain seq x y z
N MET A 1 -35.04 33.32 -6.59
CA MET A 1 -34.47 32.49 -5.49
C MET A 1 -33.94 31.22 -6.12
N LYS A 2 -32.62 31.06 -6.32
CA LYS A 2 -32.04 29.80 -6.85
C LYS A 2 -32.17 28.76 -5.73
N GLU A 3 -33.01 27.76 -5.95
CA GLU A 3 -33.07 26.57 -5.11
C GLU A 3 -31.63 26.05 -4.96
N ARG A 4 -31.17 25.94 -3.72
CA ARG A 4 -29.94 25.21 -3.39
C ARG A 4 -30.20 23.76 -3.76
N ARG A 5 -29.62 23.30 -4.87
CA ARG A 5 -29.58 21.89 -5.20
C ARG A 5 -28.95 21.16 -4.00
N THR A 6 -29.69 20.24 -3.43
CA THR A 6 -29.23 19.43 -2.31
C THR A 6 -28.20 18.42 -2.80
N TYR A 7 -27.25 18.09 -1.94
CA TYR A 7 -26.22 17.08 -2.20
C TYR A 7 -26.89 15.74 -2.56
N GLY A 8 -26.56 15.18 -3.71
CA GLY A 8 -27.16 13.94 -4.23
C GLY A 8 -28.26 14.14 -5.28
N ASP A 9 -28.82 15.33 -5.42
CA ASP A 9 -29.86 15.61 -6.44
C ASP A 9 -29.35 15.41 -7.86
N ALA A 10 -28.05 15.67 -8.13
CA ALA A 10 -27.48 15.47 -9.46
C ALA A 10 -27.53 14.02 -9.90
N VAL A 11 -27.30 13.05 -8.99
CA VAL A 11 -27.38 11.62 -9.30
C VAL A 11 -28.81 11.16 -9.41
N ALA A 12 -29.68 11.54 -8.48
CA ALA A 12 -31.12 11.24 -8.55
C ALA A 12 -31.72 11.84 -9.84
N HIS A 13 -31.40 13.08 -10.15
CA HIS A 13 -31.85 13.76 -11.36
C HIS A 13 -31.31 13.09 -12.65
N SER A 14 -30.05 12.65 -12.67
CA SER A 14 -29.48 11.92 -13.82
C SER A 14 -30.21 10.60 -14.09
N HIS A 15 -30.78 10.00 -13.05
CA HIS A 15 -31.58 8.78 -13.16
C HIS A 15 -33.09 9.06 -13.36
N HIS A 16 -33.50 10.31 -13.50
CA HIS A 16 -34.92 10.75 -13.55
C HIS A 16 -35.73 10.29 -12.31
N LEU A 17 -35.09 10.26 -11.16
CA LEU A 17 -35.64 9.79 -9.88
C LEU A 17 -35.85 10.96 -8.91
N ASP A 18 -36.54 12.00 -9.38
CA ASP A 18 -36.91 13.13 -8.54
C ASP A 18 -37.81 12.62 -7.40
N GLY A 19 -37.40 12.93 -6.13
CA GLY A 19 -38.12 12.47 -4.94
C GLY A 19 -37.61 11.16 -4.34
N SER A 20 -36.46 10.64 -4.77
CA SER A 20 -35.82 9.48 -4.10
C SER A 20 -35.53 9.75 -2.64
N PRO A 21 -35.78 8.79 -1.73
CA PRO A 21 -35.46 8.93 -0.32
C PRO A 21 -33.97 9.26 -0.12
N THR A 22 -33.70 10.40 0.53
CA THR A 22 -32.35 10.91 0.73
C THR A 22 -32.15 11.34 2.17
N LEU A 23 -31.04 10.91 2.76
CA LEU A 23 -30.52 11.36 4.05
C LEU A 23 -29.32 12.27 3.81
N ILE A 24 -29.18 13.30 4.61
CA ILE A 24 -28.05 14.22 4.55
C ILE A 24 -27.45 14.32 5.94
N THR A 25 -26.13 14.13 6.05
CA THR A 25 -25.42 14.30 7.33
C THR A 25 -25.44 15.77 7.75
N ARG A 26 -25.56 16.01 9.06
CA ARG A 26 -25.70 17.37 9.63
C ARG A 26 -24.50 17.81 10.46
N SER A 27 -23.80 16.87 11.08
CA SER A 27 -22.75 17.15 12.07
C SER A 27 -21.32 17.09 11.55
N LEU A 28 -21.12 16.85 10.25
CA LEU A 28 -19.78 16.84 9.65
C LEU A 28 -19.28 18.28 9.44
N PRO A 29 -18.11 18.65 10.00
CA PRO A 29 -17.73 20.07 10.15
C PRO A 29 -17.41 20.80 8.84
N ARG A 30 -17.07 20.08 7.76
CA ARG A 30 -16.57 20.70 6.51
C ARG A 30 -17.46 20.52 5.30
N SER A 31 -18.31 19.49 5.28
CA SER A 31 -19.17 19.18 4.14
C SER A 31 -20.17 18.10 4.52
N GLN A 32 -21.23 17.96 3.76
CA GLN A 32 -22.29 16.98 3.99
C GLN A 32 -22.13 15.78 3.07
N ILE A 33 -22.48 14.61 3.55
CA ILE A 33 -22.63 13.38 2.75
C ILE A 33 -24.10 13.21 2.43
N GLY A 34 -24.40 13.01 1.15
CA GLY A 34 -25.75 12.63 0.70
C GLY A 34 -25.84 11.10 0.59
N ILE A 35 -26.92 10.51 1.10
CA ILE A 35 -27.19 9.07 1.01
C ILE A 35 -28.57 8.92 0.38
N THR A 36 -28.61 8.37 -0.82
CA THR A 36 -29.84 8.26 -1.61
C THR A 36 -30.11 6.81 -1.94
N ARG A 37 -31.34 6.32 -1.69
CA ARG A 37 -31.81 5.05 -2.21
C ARG A 37 -32.29 5.22 -3.63
N ILE A 38 -31.64 4.60 -4.58
CA ILE A 38 -31.96 4.61 -5.98
C ILE A 38 -32.76 3.34 -6.29
N SER A 39 -33.98 3.51 -6.78
CA SER A 39 -34.84 2.40 -7.23
C SER A 39 -35.15 2.62 -8.71
N CYS A 40 -34.47 1.90 -9.58
CA CYS A 40 -34.70 1.93 -11.02
C CYS A 40 -35.69 0.83 -11.41
N GLY A 41 -36.92 1.22 -11.77
CA GLY A 41 -37.91 0.33 -12.36
C GLY A 41 -37.65 0.07 -13.86
N PRO A 42 -38.49 -0.79 -14.51
CA PRO A 42 -38.37 -1.09 -15.93
C PRO A 42 -38.40 0.15 -16.83
N GLU A 43 -39.15 1.18 -16.44
CA GLU A 43 -39.27 2.46 -17.14
C GLU A 43 -38.00 3.31 -17.13
N HIS A 44 -37.07 2.98 -16.23
CA HIS A 44 -35.80 3.69 -16.09
C HIS A 44 -34.60 2.93 -16.68
N ILE A 45 -34.84 1.90 -17.50
CA ILE A 45 -33.79 1.21 -18.23
C ILE A 45 -33.26 2.10 -19.38
N GLY A 46 -31.98 1.99 -19.70
CA GLY A 46 -31.35 2.68 -20.82
C GLY A 46 -30.28 3.69 -20.41
N MET A 47 -29.99 4.62 -21.34
CA MET A 47 -29.03 5.70 -21.12
C MET A 47 -29.55 6.71 -20.11
N LYS A 48 -28.67 7.12 -19.21
CA LYS A 48 -28.95 8.13 -18.19
C LYS A 48 -28.41 9.49 -18.62
N ALA A 49 -29.03 10.54 -18.07
CA ALA A 49 -28.53 11.89 -18.26
C ALA A 49 -27.08 12.00 -17.72
N LYS A 50 -26.36 12.97 -18.29
CA LYS A 50 -24.97 13.23 -17.91
C LYS A 50 -24.88 13.70 -16.47
N ILE A 51 -23.91 13.14 -15.75
CA ILE A 51 -23.52 13.57 -14.42
C ILE A 51 -22.37 14.55 -14.63
N PRO A 52 -22.52 15.83 -14.21
CA PRO A 52 -21.47 16.83 -14.38
C PRO A 52 -20.23 16.51 -13.55
N ALA A 53 -19.09 17.02 -13.99
CA ALA A 53 -17.83 16.88 -13.25
C ALA A 53 -17.90 17.66 -11.92
N GLU A 54 -17.55 17.00 -10.83
CA GLU A 54 -17.51 17.56 -9.47
C GLU A 54 -16.35 16.93 -8.67
N ASP A 55 -15.80 17.67 -7.70
CA ASP A 55 -14.74 17.13 -6.82
C ASP A 55 -15.34 16.24 -5.72
N THR A 56 -15.92 15.13 -6.14
CA THR A 56 -16.76 14.25 -5.35
C THR A 56 -16.60 12.80 -5.76
N PHE A 57 -16.81 11.89 -4.83
CA PHE A 57 -16.90 10.46 -5.09
C PHE A 57 -18.34 9.97 -4.94
N ILE A 58 -18.76 9.07 -5.82
CA ILE A 58 -19.97 8.28 -5.64
C ILE A 58 -19.54 6.85 -5.29
N ALA A 59 -19.96 6.39 -4.09
CA ALA A 59 -19.90 4.99 -3.73
C ALA A 59 -21.30 4.40 -3.87
N ALA A 60 -21.50 3.47 -4.80
CA ALA A 60 -22.76 2.80 -5.04
C ALA A 60 -22.70 1.37 -4.52
N LEU A 61 -23.54 1.06 -3.53
CA LEU A 61 -23.78 -0.28 -3.01
C LEU A 61 -25.03 -0.85 -3.71
N HIS A 62 -24.87 -1.86 -4.52
CA HIS A 62 -25.98 -2.52 -5.22
C HIS A 62 -26.75 -3.42 -4.23
N LEU A 63 -28.03 -3.14 -4.01
CA LEU A 63 -28.90 -3.91 -3.12
C LEU A 63 -29.47 -5.15 -3.83
N THR A 64 -29.69 -5.01 -5.15
CA THR A 64 -30.13 -6.10 -6.03
C THR A 64 -29.11 -6.31 -7.14
N ALA A 65 -29.24 -7.42 -7.87
CA ALA A 65 -28.37 -7.67 -9.03
C ALA A 65 -28.64 -6.64 -10.14
N VAL A 66 -27.56 -6.26 -10.85
CA VAL A 66 -27.62 -5.49 -12.10
C VAL A 66 -27.05 -6.37 -13.19
N GLU A 67 -27.84 -6.70 -14.20
CA GLU A 67 -27.40 -7.62 -15.27
C GLU A 67 -26.25 -7.03 -16.07
N HIS A 68 -26.39 -5.77 -16.49
CA HIS A 68 -25.35 -5.06 -17.21
C HIS A 68 -25.44 -3.55 -16.97
N HIS A 69 -24.30 -2.95 -16.72
CA HIS A 69 -24.13 -1.52 -16.52
C HIS A 69 -22.88 -1.04 -17.26
N GLU A 70 -23.00 0.06 -17.97
CA GLU A 70 -21.88 0.75 -18.58
C GLU A 70 -21.74 2.15 -17.99
N LEU A 71 -20.52 2.54 -17.75
CA LEU A 71 -20.15 3.91 -17.39
C LEU A 71 -19.22 4.45 -18.47
N TRP A 72 -19.55 5.64 -18.98
CA TRP A 72 -18.84 6.29 -20.06
C TRP A 72 -18.26 7.60 -19.56
N SER A 73 -16.99 7.89 -19.89
CA SER A 73 -16.34 9.16 -19.68
C SER A 73 -15.76 9.64 -21.01
N ASP A 74 -16.03 10.88 -21.38
CA ASP A 74 -15.57 11.49 -22.64
C ASP A 74 -15.86 10.61 -23.88
N GLY A 75 -17.06 9.97 -23.90
CA GLY A 75 -17.50 9.12 -24.99
C GLY A 75 -16.81 7.76 -25.09
N ARG A 76 -16.04 7.35 -24.06
CA ARG A 76 -15.40 6.04 -23.97
C ARG A 76 -15.95 5.24 -22.79
N PRO A 77 -16.22 3.94 -22.95
CA PRO A 77 -16.62 3.09 -21.84
C PRO A 77 -15.44 2.90 -20.88
N VAL A 78 -15.64 3.24 -19.61
CA VAL A 78 -14.65 3.04 -18.53
C VAL A 78 -15.01 1.87 -17.64
N ILE A 79 -16.28 1.49 -17.59
CA ILE A 79 -16.78 0.30 -16.90
C ILE A 79 -17.86 -0.33 -17.80
N SER A 80 -17.84 -1.65 -17.94
CA SER A 80 -18.87 -2.42 -18.66
C SER A 80 -18.94 -3.81 -18.01
N GLN A 81 -19.90 -3.98 -17.09
CA GLN A 81 -20.09 -5.24 -16.36
C GLN A 81 -21.44 -5.29 -15.63
N GLY A 82 -21.83 -6.48 -15.17
CA GLY A 82 -22.90 -6.67 -14.20
C GLY A 82 -22.44 -6.56 -12.76
N TYR A 83 -23.39 -6.48 -11.83
CA TYR A 83 -23.12 -6.38 -10.38
C TYR A 83 -23.97 -7.38 -9.61
N ALA A 84 -23.33 -8.10 -8.69
CA ALA A 84 -24.04 -8.95 -7.73
C ALA A 84 -24.66 -8.11 -6.60
N PRO A 85 -25.69 -8.61 -5.90
CA PRO A 85 -26.18 -7.98 -4.68
C PRO A 85 -25.05 -7.78 -3.66
N ASN A 86 -25.11 -6.69 -2.91
CA ASN A 86 -24.10 -6.25 -1.93
C ASN A 86 -22.70 -5.93 -2.52
N SER A 87 -22.60 -5.80 -3.83
CA SER A 87 -21.37 -5.34 -4.46
C SER A 87 -21.24 -3.82 -4.46
N LEU A 88 -20.00 -3.36 -4.39
CA LEU A 88 -19.61 -1.95 -4.30
C LEU A 88 -18.98 -1.49 -5.61
N ARG A 89 -19.31 -0.27 -6.02
CA ARG A 89 -18.63 0.49 -7.06
C ARG A 89 -18.33 1.89 -6.54
N ILE A 90 -17.10 2.37 -6.73
CA ILE A 90 -16.73 3.76 -6.42
C ILE A 90 -16.31 4.45 -7.71
N VAL A 91 -16.80 5.67 -7.93
CA VAL A 91 -16.49 6.51 -9.07
C VAL A 91 -16.06 7.87 -8.58
N ASN A 92 -14.93 8.37 -9.09
CA ASN A 92 -14.47 9.73 -8.89
C ASN A 92 -15.12 10.62 -9.98
N LEU A 93 -15.94 11.57 -9.59
CA LEU A 93 -16.64 12.48 -10.51
C LEU A 93 -15.77 13.64 -11.02
N GLY A 94 -14.45 13.54 -10.95
CA GLY A 94 -13.54 14.55 -11.51
C GLY A 94 -13.67 14.76 -13.03
N ALA A 95 -14.47 13.95 -13.72
CA ALA A 95 -14.84 14.06 -15.13
C ALA A 95 -16.36 13.94 -15.31
N GLU A 96 -16.86 14.32 -16.48
CA GLU A 96 -18.27 14.12 -16.85
C GLU A 96 -18.53 12.64 -17.17
N PHE A 97 -19.60 12.07 -16.61
CA PHE A 97 -19.99 10.70 -16.86
C PHE A 97 -21.41 10.61 -17.41
N SER A 98 -21.65 9.59 -18.24
CA SER A 98 -22.96 9.07 -18.57
C SER A 98 -23.00 7.58 -18.29
N SER A 99 -24.17 7.02 -18.02
CA SER A 99 -24.31 5.60 -17.74
C SER A 99 -25.45 4.97 -18.52
N TYR A 100 -25.30 3.66 -18.81
CA TYR A 100 -26.36 2.80 -19.35
C TYR A 100 -26.63 1.69 -18.36
N VAL A 101 -27.91 1.40 -18.14
CA VAL A 101 -28.35 0.32 -17.25
C VAL A 101 -29.33 -0.57 -18.00
N ALA A 102 -29.08 -1.89 -17.98
CA ALA A 102 -29.85 -2.87 -18.76
C ALA A 102 -31.01 -3.53 -17.99
N SER A 103 -31.05 -3.39 -16.65
CA SER A 103 -32.06 -4.07 -15.82
C SER A 103 -32.58 -3.18 -14.69
N PRO A 104 -33.82 -3.43 -14.21
CA PRO A 104 -34.30 -2.83 -12.97
C PRO A 104 -33.36 -3.19 -11.83
N HIS A 105 -33.13 -2.27 -10.90
CA HIS A 105 -32.24 -2.51 -9.77
C HIS A 105 -32.46 -1.51 -8.63
N GLU A 106 -31.97 -1.87 -7.47
CA GLU A 106 -31.88 -0.98 -6.32
C GLU A 106 -30.43 -0.82 -5.87
N ALA A 107 -30.07 0.39 -5.47
CA ALA A 107 -28.75 0.72 -4.95
C ALA A 107 -28.82 1.82 -3.87
N LEU A 108 -27.85 1.84 -2.95
CA LEU A 108 -27.57 2.99 -2.11
C LEU A 108 -26.41 3.78 -2.74
N SER A 109 -26.66 5.03 -3.04
CA SER A 109 -25.65 5.96 -3.53
C SER A 109 -25.18 6.88 -2.41
N PHE A 110 -23.89 6.81 -2.09
CA PHE A 110 -23.22 7.70 -1.15
C PHE A 110 -22.47 8.76 -1.94
N TYR A 111 -22.94 10.00 -1.85
CA TYR A 111 -22.31 11.16 -2.44
C TYR A 111 -21.34 11.76 -1.41
N ILE A 112 -20.04 11.63 -1.67
CA ILE A 112 -18.98 11.96 -0.71
C ILE A 112 -18.05 13.01 -1.28
N PRO A 113 -18.19 14.30 -0.91
CA PRO A 113 -17.26 15.34 -1.32
C PRO A 113 -15.83 15.03 -0.86
N ARG A 114 -14.85 15.33 -1.71
CA ARG A 114 -13.42 15.14 -1.37
C ARG A 114 -13.01 15.89 -0.11
N THR A 115 -13.63 17.03 0.16
CA THR A 115 -13.40 17.81 1.38
C THR A 115 -13.75 17.05 2.66
N VAL A 116 -14.72 16.13 2.62
CA VAL A 116 -15.03 15.22 3.74
C VAL A 116 -13.88 14.25 3.95
N LEU A 117 -13.40 13.59 2.87
CA LEU A 117 -12.30 12.65 2.94
C LEU A 117 -11.02 13.32 3.48
N ASN A 118 -10.72 14.52 2.98
CA ASN A 118 -9.55 15.28 3.42
C ASN A 118 -9.66 15.70 4.89
N GLY A 119 -10.85 15.95 5.41
CA GLY A 119 -11.06 16.22 6.83
C GLY A 119 -10.55 15.08 7.72
N PHE A 120 -10.84 13.83 7.36
CA PHE A 120 -10.34 12.66 8.11
C PHE A 120 -8.83 12.51 8.05
N THR A 121 -8.23 12.89 6.94
CA THR A 121 -6.78 12.76 6.78
C THR A 121 -6.02 13.83 7.52
N ASP A 122 -6.54 15.05 7.52
CA ASP A 122 -5.99 16.17 8.28
C ASP A 122 -5.98 15.86 9.78
N ASP A 123 -7.11 15.35 10.31
CA ASP A 123 -7.24 14.97 11.72
C ASP A 123 -6.31 13.81 12.10
N ALA A 124 -5.99 12.94 11.15
CA ALA A 124 -5.06 11.81 11.31
C ALA A 124 -3.60 12.17 10.98
N GLY A 125 -3.29 13.42 10.61
CA GLY A 125 -1.96 13.85 10.17
C GLY A 125 -1.47 13.12 8.92
N ARG A 126 -2.39 12.77 7.99
CA ARG A 126 -2.10 12.00 6.77
C ARG A 126 -2.25 12.90 5.52
N PRO A 127 -1.61 12.56 4.41
CA PRO A 127 -1.79 13.31 3.17
C PRO A 127 -3.23 13.20 2.65
N PRO A 128 -3.72 14.20 1.88
CA PRO A 128 -5.05 14.20 1.29
C PRO A 128 -5.33 12.94 0.45
N VAL A 129 -6.60 12.52 0.39
CA VAL A 129 -7.04 11.40 -0.47
C VAL A 129 -6.97 11.84 -1.93
N ALA A 130 -6.02 11.28 -2.67
CA ALA A 130 -5.93 11.56 -4.11
C ALA A 130 -7.05 10.87 -4.88
N ASP A 131 -7.35 9.60 -4.56
CA ASP A 131 -8.39 8.80 -5.20
C ASP A 131 -8.86 7.66 -4.30
N LEU A 132 -10.02 7.05 -4.62
CA LEU A 132 -10.55 5.85 -3.98
C LEU A 132 -10.45 4.67 -4.95
N HIS A 133 -9.42 3.84 -4.81
CA HIS A 133 -9.15 2.70 -5.69
C HIS A 133 -9.94 1.47 -5.26
N CYS A 134 -11.13 1.30 -5.81
CA CYS A 134 -12.01 0.17 -5.55
C CYS A 134 -12.23 -0.62 -6.85
N PRO A 135 -11.88 -1.91 -6.91
CA PRO A 135 -12.27 -2.74 -8.05
C PRO A 135 -13.79 -2.80 -8.16
N PRO A 136 -14.37 -2.44 -9.33
CA PRO A 136 -15.82 -2.44 -9.49
C PRO A 136 -16.42 -3.83 -9.25
N GLY A 137 -17.50 -3.91 -8.48
CA GLY A 137 -18.20 -5.18 -8.19
C GLY A 137 -17.61 -5.99 -7.04
N ILE A 138 -16.66 -5.43 -6.26
CA ILE A 138 -16.17 -6.08 -5.05
C ILE A 138 -17.28 -6.16 -4.00
N ILE A 139 -17.35 -7.26 -3.26
CA ILE A 139 -18.23 -7.39 -2.09
C ILE A 139 -17.43 -6.96 -0.86
N ASP A 140 -17.87 -5.86 -0.24
CA ASP A 140 -17.29 -5.36 1.01
C ASP A 140 -18.30 -5.52 2.15
N PRO A 141 -18.10 -6.49 3.05
CA PRO A 141 -19.07 -6.76 4.13
C PRO A 141 -19.31 -5.57 5.05
N VAL A 142 -18.30 -4.72 5.28
CA VAL A 142 -18.44 -3.55 6.16
C VAL A 142 -19.37 -2.54 5.49
N VAL A 143 -19.16 -2.23 4.20
CA VAL A 143 -20.02 -1.32 3.44
C VAL A 143 -21.43 -1.87 3.33
N ALA A 144 -21.58 -3.17 3.08
CA ALA A 144 -22.90 -3.82 2.99
C ALA A 144 -23.68 -3.72 4.32
N HIS A 145 -23.06 -4.00 5.45
CA HIS A 145 -23.73 -3.93 6.74
C HIS A 145 -24.05 -2.49 7.16
N LEU A 146 -23.14 -1.55 6.94
CA LEU A 146 -23.40 -0.13 7.22
C LEU A 146 -24.49 0.43 6.32
N GLY A 147 -24.52 0.03 5.03
CA GLY A 147 -25.60 0.37 4.11
C GLY A 147 -26.95 -0.19 4.57
N ALA A 148 -26.99 -1.47 4.94
CA ALA A 148 -28.20 -2.10 5.44
C ALA A 148 -28.75 -1.43 6.71
N ALA A 149 -27.88 -0.95 7.60
CA ALA A 149 -28.27 -0.21 8.79
C ALA A 149 -28.97 1.13 8.48
N LEU A 150 -28.76 1.72 7.30
CA LEU A 150 -29.36 2.99 6.88
C LEU A 150 -30.73 2.80 6.20
N LEU A 151 -31.08 1.60 5.74
CA LEU A 151 -32.33 1.35 5.01
C LEU A 151 -33.57 1.75 5.81
N PRO A 152 -33.72 1.41 7.12
CA PRO A 152 -34.88 1.84 7.89
C PRO A 152 -35.02 3.35 8.01
N ALA A 153 -33.88 4.06 8.07
CA ALA A 153 -33.86 5.53 8.10
C ALA A 153 -34.24 6.15 6.73
N LEU A 154 -33.91 5.50 5.64
CA LEU A 154 -34.30 5.90 4.28
C LEU A 154 -35.80 5.61 4.00
N ASP A 155 -36.38 4.59 4.63
CA ASP A 155 -37.82 4.33 4.53
C ASP A 155 -38.65 5.44 5.21
N ARG A 156 -38.08 6.12 6.23
CA ARG A 156 -38.71 7.23 6.99
C ARG A 156 -37.73 8.38 7.24
N PRO A 157 -37.35 9.13 6.19
CA PRO A 157 -36.30 10.14 6.30
C PRO A 157 -36.58 11.26 7.32
N ASN A 158 -37.87 11.60 7.49
CA ASN A 158 -38.30 12.67 8.42
C ASN A 158 -38.25 12.24 9.90
N GLU A 159 -38.26 10.93 10.17
CA GLU A 159 -38.18 10.35 11.51
C GLU A 159 -36.77 9.88 11.86
N ALA A 160 -35.85 9.93 10.91
CA ALA A 160 -34.49 9.43 11.05
C ALA A 160 -33.70 10.19 12.11
N CYS A 161 -33.08 9.47 13.04
CA CYS A 161 -32.17 10.06 14.02
C CYS A 161 -30.90 10.58 13.30
N SER A 162 -30.73 11.88 13.21
CA SER A 162 -29.60 12.51 12.52
C SER A 162 -28.25 12.07 13.08
N LEU A 163 -28.14 11.93 14.40
CA LEU A 163 -26.91 11.45 15.04
C LEU A 163 -26.55 10.03 14.58
N PHE A 164 -27.52 9.13 14.46
CA PHE A 164 -27.28 7.77 13.95
C PHE A 164 -26.78 7.80 12.50
N VAL A 165 -27.44 8.57 11.64
CA VAL A 165 -27.06 8.75 10.23
C VAL A 165 -25.63 9.29 10.14
N ASP A 166 -25.29 10.31 10.93
CA ASP A 166 -23.95 10.92 10.96
C ASP A 166 -22.88 9.92 11.39
N GLN A 167 -23.14 9.11 12.43
CA GLN A 167 -22.17 8.10 12.91
C GLN A 167 -21.95 6.96 11.90
N VAL A 168 -23.00 6.49 11.25
CA VAL A 168 -22.87 5.46 10.20
C VAL A 168 -22.14 6.01 8.98
N ALA A 169 -22.46 7.23 8.55
CA ALA A 169 -21.75 7.89 7.45
C ALA A 169 -20.27 8.13 7.76
N LEU A 170 -19.95 8.48 9.01
CA LEU A 170 -18.59 8.64 9.52
C LEU A 170 -17.83 7.30 9.48
N ALA A 171 -18.43 6.22 9.98
CA ALA A 171 -17.85 4.89 9.97
C ALA A 171 -17.60 4.40 8.54
N LEU A 172 -18.58 4.58 7.65
CA LEU A 172 -18.46 4.26 6.22
C LEU A 172 -17.29 5.01 5.58
N THR A 173 -17.24 6.33 5.75
CA THR A 173 -16.22 7.18 5.14
C THR A 173 -14.83 6.83 5.66
N THR A 174 -14.70 6.58 6.96
CA THR A 174 -13.46 6.12 7.58
C THR A 174 -13.00 4.80 6.96
N HIS A 175 -13.92 3.84 6.80
CA HIS A 175 -13.61 2.55 6.17
C HIS A 175 -13.19 2.72 4.71
N LEU A 176 -13.92 3.52 3.93
CA LEU A 176 -13.58 3.80 2.52
C LEU A 176 -12.19 4.46 2.40
N CYS A 177 -11.88 5.44 3.25
CA CYS A 177 -10.55 6.05 3.29
C CYS A 177 -9.47 5.01 3.60
N GLN A 178 -9.67 4.17 4.61
CA GLN A 178 -8.68 3.18 5.04
C GLN A 178 -8.49 2.07 4.01
N ARG A 179 -9.56 1.62 3.39
CA ARG A 179 -9.54 0.46 2.49
C ARG A 179 -9.20 0.83 1.06
N TYR A 180 -9.73 1.96 0.56
CA TYR A 180 -9.69 2.34 -0.85
C TYR A 180 -9.00 3.68 -1.10
N GLY A 181 -8.79 4.52 -0.08
CA GLY A 181 -8.30 5.90 -0.21
C GLY A 181 -6.82 6.07 -0.53
N GLY A 182 -6.16 4.99 -1.04
CA GLY A 182 -4.72 5.05 -1.17
C GLY A 182 -4.03 5.22 0.20
N PHE A 183 -4.83 5.41 1.29
CA PHE A 183 -4.47 4.93 2.61
C PHE A 183 -4.63 3.40 2.66
N VAL A 184 -4.52 2.76 1.45
CA VAL A 184 -3.85 1.56 1.62
C VAL A 184 -2.85 2.04 2.64
N GLN A 185 -3.21 1.82 3.94
CA GLN A 185 -2.09 1.20 4.54
C GLN A 185 -1.45 0.64 3.36
N ARG A 186 -0.47 1.35 2.76
CA ARG A 186 0.62 0.54 2.64
C ARG A 186 0.56 -0.17 4.00
N GLU A 187 -0.43 -1.19 4.11
CA GLU A 187 0.15 -2.39 4.32
C GLU A 187 1.07 -2.23 3.26
N THR A 188 1.87 -1.38 3.45
CA THR A 188 3.14 -1.78 3.17
C THR A 188 2.86 -3.20 3.34
N VAL A 189 2.46 -3.94 2.17
CA VAL A 189 3.15 -5.16 2.19
C VAL A 189 4.37 -4.61 2.80
N ARG A 190 4.18 -4.49 4.08
CA ARG A 190 5.26 -4.09 4.91
C ARG A 190 6.14 -5.12 4.41
N THR A 191 6.76 -4.73 3.28
CA THR A 191 7.81 -5.51 2.80
C THR A 191 8.56 -5.47 4.04
N ARG A 192 8.12 -6.48 4.87
CA ARG A 192 8.51 -6.52 6.29
C ARG A 192 10.00 -6.34 6.34
N GLY A 193 10.54 -5.82 5.23
CA GLY A 193 11.87 -5.58 4.82
C GLY A 193 12.07 -4.21 4.17
N LEU A 194 13.26 -3.96 3.72
CA LEU A 194 13.65 -2.81 2.90
C LEU A 194 13.12 -2.97 1.47
N SER A 195 12.80 -1.88 0.79
CA SER A 195 12.60 -1.93 -0.66
C SER A 195 13.91 -2.33 -1.34
N LEU A 196 13.86 -2.85 -2.57
CA LEU A 196 15.06 -3.21 -3.34
C LEU A 196 16.09 -2.06 -3.39
N ARG A 197 15.65 -0.83 -3.60
CA ARG A 197 16.51 0.36 -3.56
C ARG A 197 17.12 0.61 -2.19
N GLN A 198 16.35 0.47 -1.12
CA GLN A 198 16.84 0.66 0.25
C GLN A 198 17.80 -0.46 0.65
N GLU A 199 17.51 -1.70 0.27
CA GLU A 199 18.38 -2.85 0.50
C GLU A 199 19.72 -2.67 -0.21
N GLN A 200 19.71 -2.33 -1.49
CA GLN A 200 20.92 -2.08 -2.27
C GLN A 200 21.74 -0.95 -1.66
N ARG A 201 21.11 0.20 -1.37
CA ARG A 201 21.77 1.35 -0.77
C ARG A 201 22.35 1.04 0.62
N ALA A 202 21.63 0.26 1.45
CA ALA A 202 22.14 -0.17 2.76
C ALA A 202 23.36 -1.08 2.62
N LYS A 203 23.30 -2.07 1.72
CA LYS A 203 24.42 -2.99 1.47
C LYS A 203 25.64 -2.28 0.90
N GLU A 204 25.45 -1.35 -0.04
CA GLU A 204 26.53 -0.51 -0.59
C GLU A 204 27.17 0.36 0.49
N TYR A 205 26.37 1.05 1.31
CA TYR A 205 26.89 1.87 2.41
C TYR A 205 27.69 1.05 3.42
N LEU A 206 27.19 -0.12 3.81
CA LEU A 206 27.89 -1.02 4.71
C LEU A 206 29.17 -1.59 4.08
N ALA A 207 29.17 -1.92 2.80
CA ALA A 207 30.30 -2.50 2.08
C ALA A 207 31.42 -1.47 1.82
N SER A 208 31.07 -0.21 1.53
CA SER A 208 32.07 0.85 1.29
C SER A 208 32.77 1.37 2.55
N ASN A 209 32.23 1.05 3.73
CA ASN A 209 32.75 1.55 5.01
C ASN A 209 33.18 0.42 5.96
N LEU A 210 33.69 -0.70 5.44
CA LEU A 210 34.01 -1.89 6.25
C LEU A 210 35.08 -1.62 7.33
N SER A 211 36.05 -0.76 7.05
CA SER A 211 37.17 -0.43 7.96
C SER A 211 36.84 0.59 9.06
N GLY A 212 35.68 1.29 8.96
CA GLY A 212 35.33 2.37 9.88
C GLY A 212 34.31 1.97 10.96
N ASP A 213 34.14 2.86 11.95
CA ASP A 213 33.04 2.78 12.91
C ASP A 213 31.74 3.22 12.24
N ILE A 214 30.99 2.26 11.76
CA ILE A 214 29.69 2.51 11.12
C ILE A 214 28.62 2.66 12.18
N LEU A 215 28.02 3.84 12.26
CA LEU A 215 26.81 4.03 13.03
C LEU A 215 25.60 3.55 12.21
N ILE A 216 24.88 2.58 12.74
CA ILE A 216 23.65 2.07 12.09
C ILE A 216 22.61 3.19 11.88
N ALA A 217 22.70 4.27 12.66
CA ALA A 217 21.89 5.47 12.47
C ALA A 217 22.15 6.17 11.14
N ASP A 218 23.42 6.21 10.67
CA ASP A 218 23.78 6.84 9.40
C ASP A 218 23.31 6.02 8.20
N VAL A 219 23.42 4.69 8.29
CA VAL A 219 22.86 3.77 7.28
C VAL A 219 21.35 3.94 7.18
N ALA A 220 20.66 4.02 8.32
CA ALA A 220 19.23 4.23 8.38
C ALA A 220 18.83 5.57 7.74
N LYS A 221 19.54 6.65 8.08
CA LYS A 221 19.36 7.99 7.50
C LYS A 221 19.58 7.97 5.98
N ALA A 222 20.61 7.29 5.49
CA ALA A 222 20.86 7.12 4.07
C ALA A 222 19.72 6.41 3.35
N CYS A 223 18.99 5.52 4.03
CA CYS A 223 17.81 4.82 3.53
C CYS A 223 16.48 5.59 3.75
N GLY A 224 16.51 6.79 4.34
CA GLY A 224 15.31 7.56 4.69
C GLY A 224 14.46 6.94 5.80
N LEU A 225 15.09 6.21 6.73
CA LEU A 225 14.42 5.47 7.81
C LEU A 225 14.93 5.86 9.19
N SER A 226 14.11 5.70 10.22
CA SER A 226 14.60 5.72 11.59
C SER A 226 15.45 4.49 11.88
N ARG A 227 16.42 4.59 12.83
CA ARG A 227 17.30 3.48 13.24
C ARG A 227 16.53 2.21 13.61
N GLY A 228 15.46 2.34 14.37
CA GLY A 228 14.64 1.19 14.80
C GLY A 228 13.89 0.53 13.64
N HIS A 229 13.33 1.33 12.74
CA HIS A 229 12.64 0.84 11.54
C HIS A 229 13.65 0.16 10.61
N PHE A 230 14.77 0.80 10.31
CA PHE A 230 15.84 0.22 9.49
C PHE A 230 16.31 -1.14 10.01
N THR A 231 16.63 -1.25 11.30
CA THR A 231 17.14 -2.50 11.89
C THR A 231 16.13 -3.64 11.76
N ARG A 232 14.84 -3.37 11.99
CA ARG A 232 13.78 -4.37 11.81
C ARG A 232 13.61 -4.78 10.35
N SER A 233 13.50 -3.79 9.47
CA SER A 233 13.29 -4.00 8.03
C SER A 233 14.49 -4.69 7.38
N PHE A 234 15.71 -4.32 7.73
CA PHE A 234 16.93 -4.97 7.24
C PHE A 234 16.98 -6.44 7.66
N ARG A 235 16.64 -6.75 8.94
CA ARG A 235 16.58 -8.14 9.43
C ARG A 235 15.54 -8.95 8.67
N MET A 236 14.42 -8.35 8.32
CA MET A 236 13.35 -9.04 7.61
C MET A 236 13.71 -9.31 6.15
N THR A 237 14.44 -8.39 5.49
CA THR A 237 14.91 -8.56 4.11
C THR A 237 16.07 -9.56 4.01
N THR A 238 17.06 -9.44 4.91
CA THR A 238 18.33 -10.19 4.79
C THR A 238 18.43 -11.41 5.71
N GLY A 239 17.43 -11.65 6.56
CA GLY A 239 17.44 -12.70 7.59
C GLY A 239 18.35 -12.41 8.79
N MET A 240 19.08 -11.28 8.81
CA MET A 240 20.04 -10.95 9.86
C MET A 240 20.10 -9.48 10.20
N THR A 241 20.60 -9.14 11.39
CA THR A 241 20.76 -7.75 11.79
C THR A 241 21.85 -7.06 10.95
N PRO A 242 21.79 -5.71 10.75
CA PRO A 242 22.82 -4.96 10.04
C PRO A 242 24.23 -5.20 10.59
N HIS A 243 24.37 -5.23 11.91
CA HIS A 243 25.64 -5.53 12.58
C HIS A 243 26.17 -6.93 12.27
N LYS A 244 25.31 -7.96 12.28
CA LYS A 244 25.70 -9.33 11.93
C LYS A 244 26.13 -9.43 10.47
N TRP A 245 25.42 -8.74 9.58
CA TRP A 245 25.74 -8.67 8.15
C TRP A 245 27.11 -8.02 7.93
N LEU A 246 27.38 -6.90 8.62
CA LEU A 246 28.67 -6.20 8.57
C LEU A 246 29.81 -7.11 9.04
N LEU A 247 29.65 -7.80 10.19
CA LEU A 247 30.65 -8.73 10.69
C LEU A 247 30.96 -9.84 9.69
N LEU A 248 29.97 -10.42 9.02
CA LEU A 248 30.18 -11.45 8.01
C LEU A 248 30.95 -10.89 6.80
N ARG A 249 30.69 -9.66 6.37
CA ARG A 249 31.47 -9.01 5.30
C ARG A 249 32.91 -8.74 5.70
N ARG A 250 33.14 -8.27 6.92
CA ARG A 250 34.49 -8.09 7.49
C ARG A 250 35.28 -9.39 7.53
N ILE A 251 34.62 -10.47 7.94
CA ILE A 251 35.26 -11.82 7.96
C ILE A 251 35.56 -12.30 6.53
N GLN A 252 34.66 -12.05 5.57
CA GLN A 252 34.93 -12.41 4.17
C GLN A 252 36.13 -11.64 3.61
N GLN A 253 36.25 -10.36 3.88
CA GLN A 253 37.41 -9.55 3.50
C GLN A 253 38.69 -10.05 4.21
N ALA A 254 38.62 -10.40 5.49
CA ALA A 254 39.74 -10.97 6.22
C ALA A 254 40.22 -12.30 5.60
N LYS A 255 39.29 -13.17 5.16
CA LYS A 255 39.63 -14.42 4.42
C LYS A 255 40.39 -14.11 3.15
N THR A 256 39.93 -13.16 2.36
CA THR A 256 40.61 -12.72 1.11
C THR A 256 42.03 -12.25 1.41
N LEU A 257 42.20 -11.35 2.38
CA LEU A 257 43.52 -10.83 2.76
C LEU A 257 44.46 -11.92 3.35
N LEU A 258 43.91 -12.85 4.11
CA LEU A 258 44.69 -13.99 4.63
C LEU A 258 45.24 -14.91 3.52
N LEU A 259 44.52 -15.04 2.40
CA LEU A 259 44.95 -15.83 1.25
C LEU A 259 45.87 -15.08 0.30
N GLU A 260 45.54 -13.86 -0.02
CA GLU A 260 46.16 -13.10 -1.10
C GLU A 260 47.34 -12.24 -0.65
N SER A 261 47.55 -12.11 0.66
CA SER A 261 48.63 -11.31 1.19
C SER A 261 49.45 -12.05 2.26
N SER A 262 50.62 -11.49 2.58
CA SER A 262 51.46 -11.92 3.71
C SER A 262 51.33 -10.99 4.90
N ILE A 263 50.38 -10.04 4.89
CA ILE A 263 50.16 -9.06 5.95
C ILE A 263 49.89 -9.74 7.29
N ALA A 264 50.38 -9.15 8.37
CA ALA A 264 50.18 -9.67 9.73
C ALA A 264 48.70 -9.67 10.10
N THR A 265 48.26 -10.63 10.90
CA THR A 265 46.84 -10.75 11.31
C THR A 265 46.36 -9.51 12.10
N ALA A 266 47.28 -8.83 12.82
CA ALA A 266 47.01 -7.57 13.51
C ALA A 266 46.62 -6.47 12.51
N GLU A 267 47.36 -6.35 11.42
CA GLU A 267 47.12 -5.36 10.37
C GLU A 267 45.84 -5.66 9.60
N ILE A 268 45.57 -6.96 9.31
CA ILE A 268 44.30 -7.40 8.72
C ILE A 268 43.11 -7.03 9.61
N ALA A 269 43.28 -7.11 10.94
CA ALA A 269 42.22 -6.74 11.87
C ALA A 269 41.83 -5.26 11.67
N VAL A 270 42.80 -4.35 11.60
CA VAL A 270 42.60 -2.92 11.40
C VAL A 270 41.95 -2.64 10.03
N ILE A 271 42.51 -3.23 8.97
CA ILE A 271 41.97 -3.07 7.58
C ILE A 271 40.52 -3.52 7.49
N CYS A 272 40.14 -4.57 8.19
CA CYS A 272 38.77 -5.11 8.20
C CYS A 272 37.85 -4.44 9.25
N GLY A 273 38.30 -3.38 9.96
CA GLY A 273 37.49 -2.64 10.92
C GLY A 273 37.22 -3.38 12.24
N PHE A 274 38.13 -4.29 12.66
CA PHE A 274 38.11 -4.85 13.99
C PHE A 274 38.96 -3.95 14.94
N ALA A 275 38.56 -3.87 16.19
CA ALA A 275 39.24 -3.06 17.17
C ALA A 275 40.72 -3.47 17.37
N ASP A 276 40.98 -4.79 17.33
CA ASP A 276 42.32 -5.38 17.50
C ASP A 276 42.35 -6.81 16.94
N GLN A 277 43.57 -7.41 16.95
CA GLN A 277 43.78 -8.78 16.51
C GLN A 277 42.97 -9.81 17.33
N SER A 278 42.81 -9.58 18.63
CA SER A 278 42.09 -10.49 19.54
C SER A 278 40.62 -10.50 19.23
N HIS A 279 40.06 -9.34 18.92
CA HIS A 279 38.68 -9.20 18.47
C HIS A 279 38.44 -9.93 17.12
N LEU A 280 39.31 -9.71 16.12
CA LEU A 280 39.28 -10.45 14.88
C LEU A 280 39.35 -11.96 15.13
N THR A 281 40.34 -12.42 15.91
CA THR A 281 40.56 -13.87 16.17
C THR A 281 39.33 -14.49 16.80
N ARG A 282 38.73 -13.87 17.80
CA ARG A 282 37.54 -14.37 18.50
C ARG A 282 36.33 -14.44 17.57
N VAL A 283 36.07 -13.38 16.77
CA VAL A 283 34.93 -13.34 15.85
C VAL A 283 35.15 -14.32 14.69
N PHE A 284 36.34 -14.37 14.13
CA PHE A 284 36.70 -15.28 13.03
C PHE A 284 36.57 -16.75 13.47
N THR A 285 37.15 -17.13 14.62
CA THR A 285 37.04 -18.52 15.13
C THR A 285 35.58 -18.91 15.37
N ARG A 286 34.78 -18.00 15.93
CA ARG A 286 33.35 -18.23 16.18
C ARG A 286 32.55 -18.47 14.88
N LEU A 287 32.88 -17.74 13.79
CA LEU A 287 32.13 -17.80 12.53
C LEU A 287 32.68 -18.80 11.52
N VAL A 288 33.98 -19.12 11.59
CA VAL A 288 34.68 -19.96 10.62
C VAL A 288 35.05 -21.32 11.21
N GLY A 289 35.11 -21.45 12.54
CA GLY A 289 35.45 -22.68 13.24
C GLY A 289 36.96 -22.82 13.55
N THR A 290 37.84 -22.11 12.82
CA THR A 290 39.31 -22.16 13.01
C THR A 290 39.90 -20.77 13.18
N PRO A 291 41.00 -20.56 13.93
CA PRO A 291 41.67 -19.28 14.06
C PRO A 291 42.21 -18.76 12.71
N PRO A 292 42.36 -17.43 12.50
CA PRO A 292 42.86 -16.87 11.25
C PRO A 292 44.22 -17.44 10.79
N SER A 293 45.14 -17.64 11.71
CA SER A 293 46.47 -18.23 11.41
C SER A 293 46.40 -19.71 10.98
N GLY A 294 45.52 -20.49 11.62
CA GLY A 294 45.24 -21.89 11.25
C GLY A 294 44.61 -21.95 9.86
N TRP A 295 43.58 -21.14 9.65
CA TRP A 295 42.86 -21.03 8.37
C TRP A 295 43.81 -20.62 7.23
N ARG A 296 44.70 -19.64 7.43
CA ARG A 296 45.75 -19.23 6.47
C ARG A 296 46.64 -20.42 6.09
N ARG A 297 47.09 -21.21 7.07
CA ARG A 297 47.95 -22.36 6.83
C ARG A 297 47.30 -23.45 5.99
N GLU A 298 46.08 -23.79 6.34
CA GLU A 298 45.29 -24.82 5.65
C GLU A 298 45.02 -24.45 4.18
N HIS A 299 44.73 -23.18 3.89
CA HIS A 299 44.31 -22.74 2.57
C HIS A 299 45.45 -22.21 1.68
N LYS A 300 46.58 -21.74 2.25
CA LYS A 300 47.79 -21.42 1.47
C LYS A 300 48.51 -22.66 0.94
N GLY A 301 48.39 -23.77 1.64
CA GLY A 301 48.97 -25.06 1.18
C GLY A 301 48.29 -25.71 -0.01
N GLN A 302 47.08 -25.29 -0.35
CA GLN A 302 46.32 -25.86 -1.47
C GLN A 302 46.52 -25.15 -2.82
N ARG A 303 47.35 -24.11 -2.90
CA ARG A 303 47.75 -23.45 -4.15
C ARG A 303 49.14 -23.94 -4.60
N THR A 304 49.24 -25.23 -5.00
CA THR A 304 50.33 -25.65 -5.86
C THR A 304 50.02 -25.20 -7.30
N PRO A 305 50.96 -24.54 -8.02
CA PRO A 305 50.70 -24.16 -9.41
C PRO A 305 50.67 -25.39 -10.28
N GLY A 306 49.52 -25.92 -10.54
CA GLY A 306 49.24 -27.08 -11.38
C GLY A 306 48.50 -26.68 -12.66
N ARG A 307 49.28 -26.52 -13.75
CA ARG A 307 48.86 -26.74 -15.14
C ARG A 307 47.54 -26.16 -15.59
N MET A 308 47.60 -25.04 -16.34
CA MET A 308 46.55 -24.62 -17.25
C MET A 308 46.11 -25.77 -18.14
N THR A 309 44.89 -26.24 -17.99
CA THR A 309 44.11 -26.88 -19.05
C THR A 309 42.97 -25.91 -19.41
N PRO A 310 42.84 -25.51 -20.67
CA PRO A 310 41.70 -24.69 -21.09
C PRO A 310 40.57 -25.67 -21.44
N ASN A 311 39.57 -25.81 -20.61
CA ASN A 311 38.20 -26.11 -21.04
C ASN A 311 37.26 -26.39 -19.87
N SER A 312 36.35 -25.51 -19.58
CA SER A 312 34.92 -25.86 -19.53
C SER A 312 34.13 -24.61 -19.12
N LYS A 313 33.58 -23.98 -20.13
CA LYS A 313 32.36 -23.20 -19.96
C LYS A 313 31.29 -24.17 -19.48
N ARG A 314 30.79 -24.02 -18.26
CA ARG A 314 29.42 -24.34 -17.85
C ARG A 314 29.20 -23.96 -16.38
N GLY A 315 28.30 -23.02 -16.16
CA GLY A 315 27.15 -23.19 -15.30
C GLY A 315 27.34 -22.75 -13.84
N TRP A 316 27.11 -21.49 -13.55
CA TRP A 316 26.62 -21.05 -12.24
C TRP A 316 25.47 -20.08 -12.47
N LEU A 317 24.37 -20.63 -12.91
CA LEU A 317 23.03 -20.04 -12.75
C LEU A 317 22.11 -21.20 -12.36
N ASP A 318 21.26 -20.94 -11.41
CA ASP A 318 20.22 -21.76 -10.81
C ASP A 318 20.61 -22.49 -9.54
N GLU A 319 20.22 -21.83 -8.46
CA GLU A 319 19.54 -22.42 -7.31
C GLU A 319 19.08 -21.29 -6.39
N THR A 320 17.86 -20.79 -6.65
CA THR A 320 16.96 -20.26 -5.63
C THR A 320 15.53 -20.34 -6.17
N GLN A 321 14.85 -21.41 -5.78
CA GLN A 321 13.41 -21.36 -5.54
C GLN A 321 13.15 -20.95 -4.11
#